data_d0444ab623673b198b842eedab4c7cf4
#
_entry.id   d0444ab623673b198b842eedab4c7cf4
#
_cell.length_a   1.000
_cell.length_b   1.000
_cell.length_c   1.000
_cell.angle_alpha   90.00
_cell.angle_beta   90.00
_cell.angle_gamma   90.00
#
_symmetry.space_group_name_H-M   'P 1'
#
loop_
_entity.id
_entity.type
_entity.pdbx_description
1 polymer ?
#
loop_
_entity_poly.entity_id
_entity_poly.type
_entity_poly.pdbx_seq_one_letter_code
_entity_poly.pdbx_strand_id
1 'polypeptide(L)'
;MNKLLIFAALALLTASPAMAQEWGNLKMKFLLGGKAPTPMKIVVTKDVDFCGRHGLVSELRTVGKGGELANVVVYLQANPAKIHPDYEAELKKEVKIDNAKCRFERHVSFIRTGQKLIIGNSDPIGHNTKADFFENTPFNDLIPSKGSITKVFDKAEKTPSGISCSIHPWMAAHLLILDHPYAGISNDKGELEIKNLPVGKHTFTVWLEPRFVTQITGQQLKRGGKWDVEVKAGNNDKGTLTIPQ
;
A
#
# COMPACT_ATOMS: atom_id res chain seq x y z
N MET A 1 52.39 37.60 -51.30
CA MET A 1 52.50 36.46 -50.39
C MET A 1 51.54 36.71 -49.20
N ASN A 2 50.32 36.30 -49.32
CA ASN A 2 49.27 36.46 -48.25
C ASN A 2 49.34 35.29 -47.30
N LYS A 3 49.61 35.52 -46.03
CA LYS A 3 49.54 34.53 -44.95
C LYS A 3 48.14 34.54 -44.39
N LEU A 4 47.41 33.48 -44.65
CA LEU A 4 46.05 33.19 -44.05
C LEU A 4 46.30 32.68 -42.65
N LEU A 5 45.89 33.44 -41.62
CA LEU A 5 45.81 32.96 -40.21
C LEU A 5 44.45 32.27 -39.96
N ILE A 6 44.49 30.96 -39.77
CA ILE A 6 43.34 30.18 -39.37
C ILE A 6 43.22 30.23 -37.83
N PHE A 7 42.23 30.93 -37.33
CA PHE A 7 41.84 30.86 -35.91
C PHE A 7 41.00 29.61 -35.69
N ALA A 8 41.53 28.61 -34.99
CA ALA A 8 40.77 27.48 -34.50
C ALA A 8 40.04 27.89 -33.21
N ALA A 9 38.74 28.06 -33.30
CA ALA A 9 37.89 28.26 -32.12
C ALA A 9 37.71 26.94 -31.38
N LEU A 10 38.33 26.79 -30.22
CA LEU A 10 38.15 25.66 -29.31
C LEU A 10 36.84 25.84 -28.55
N ALA A 11 35.79 25.13 -28.97
CA ALA A 11 34.51 25.10 -28.25
C ALA A 11 34.67 24.27 -26.97
N LEU A 12 34.76 24.91 -25.81
CA LEU A 12 34.66 24.26 -24.50
C LEU A 12 33.22 23.79 -24.31
N LEU A 13 32.96 22.50 -24.48
CA LEU A 13 31.76 21.83 -24.05
C LEU A 13 31.77 21.79 -22.52
N THR A 14 31.09 22.73 -21.86
CA THR A 14 30.79 22.66 -20.44
C THR A 14 29.75 21.58 -20.22
N ALA A 15 30.18 20.38 -19.86
CA ALA A 15 29.29 19.36 -19.34
C ALA A 15 28.68 19.84 -18.01
N SER A 16 27.41 20.22 -18.02
CA SER A 16 26.69 20.49 -16.79
C SER A 16 26.71 19.20 -15.93
N PRO A 17 27.10 19.27 -14.63
CA PRO A 17 27.03 18.09 -13.78
C PRO A 17 25.57 17.62 -13.73
N ALA A 18 25.34 16.41 -14.18
CA ALA A 18 24.04 15.74 -13.96
C ALA A 18 23.83 15.66 -12.45
N MET A 19 22.95 16.51 -11.92
CA MET A 19 22.56 16.45 -10.51
C MET A 19 22.07 15.03 -10.23
N ALA A 20 22.80 14.29 -9.42
CA ALA A 20 22.38 12.97 -8.98
C ALA A 20 20.99 13.10 -8.31
N GLN A 21 20.03 12.28 -8.74
CA GLN A 21 18.71 12.23 -8.10
C GLN A 21 18.92 11.86 -6.63
N GLU A 22 18.54 12.75 -5.73
CA GLU A 22 18.55 12.47 -4.30
C GLU A 22 17.29 11.73 -3.88
N TRP A 23 17.43 10.85 -2.87
CA TRP A 23 16.36 9.99 -2.37
C TRP A 23 16.20 10.15 -0.88
N GLY A 24 14.95 10.03 -0.41
CA GLY A 24 14.63 10.10 1.00
C GLY A 24 13.70 8.95 1.44
N ASN A 25 13.80 8.59 2.70
CA ASN A 25 12.88 7.64 3.33
C ASN A 25 11.87 8.43 4.18
N LEU A 26 10.61 8.09 4.09
CA LEU A 26 9.54 8.69 4.88
C LEU A 26 9.08 7.69 5.93
N LYS A 27 9.28 8.02 7.22
CA LYS A 27 8.89 7.18 8.37
C LYS A 27 7.82 7.86 9.20
N MET A 28 6.93 7.05 9.78
CA MET A 28 5.89 7.52 10.70
C MET A 28 5.33 6.37 11.52
N LYS A 29 4.64 6.73 12.61
CA LYS A 29 3.86 5.79 13.43
C LYS A 29 2.44 6.32 13.58
N PHE A 30 1.45 5.44 13.45
CA PHE A 30 0.05 5.81 13.60
C PHE A 30 -0.53 5.29 14.91
N LEU A 31 -1.23 6.18 15.62
CA LEU A 31 -2.05 5.86 16.78
C LEU A 31 -3.51 6.25 16.53
N LEU A 32 -4.43 5.53 17.14
CA LEU A 32 -5.83 5.92 17.23
C LEU A 32 -6.00 6.96 18.32
N GLY A 33 -6.66 8.05 18.01
CA GLY A 33 -7.07 9.06 18.99
C GLY A 33 -8.27 8.55 19.81
N GLY A 34 -8.18 8.72 21.12
CA GLY A 34 -9.24 8.26 22.02
C GLY A 34 -9.13 6.79 22.43
N LYS A 35 -10.23 6.24 22.95
CA LYS A 35 -10.29 4.86 23.46
C LYS A 35 -10.43 3.87 22.30
N ALA A 36 -9.56 2.87 22.23
CA ALA A 36 -9.70 1.80 21.24
C ALA A 36 -11.08 1.12 21.38
N PRO A 37 -11.81 0.92 20.25
CA PRO A 37 -13.06 0.18 20.30
C PRO A 37 -12.78 -1.29 20.63
N THR A 38 -13.70 -1.93 21.33
CA THR A 38 -13.65 -3.38 21.50
C THR A 38 -13.92 -4.04 20.14
N PRO A 39 -13.03 -4.93 19.66
CA PRO A 39 -13.26 -5.61 18.40
C PRO A 39 -14.59 -6.37 18.41
N MET A 40 -15.42 -6.15 17.40
CA MET A 40 -16.71 -6.83 17.27
C MET A 40 -16.47 -8.29 16.90
N LYS A 41 -17.07 -9.21 17.67
CA LYS A 41 -17.04 -10.65 17.37
C LYS A 41 -17.82 -10.93 16.09
N ILE A 42 -17.26 -11.78 15.23
CA ILE A 42 -17.92 -12.26 14.03
C ILE A 42 -18.80 -13.45 14.38
N VAL A 43 -20.05 -13.42 13.92
CA VAL A 43 -20.96 -14.58 13.98
C VAL A 43 -20.64 -15.46 12.77
N VAL A 44 -20.05 -16.62 13.05
CA VAL A 44 -19.70 -17.61 12.01
C VAL A 44 -20.98 -18.39 11.66
N THR A 45 -21.42 -18.28 10.40
CA THR A 45 -22.67 -18.88 9.91
C THR A 45 -22.45 -19.99 8.87
N LYS A 46 -21.21 -20.20 8.43
CA LYS A 46 -20.83 -21.19 7.44
C LYS A 46 -19.55 -21.91 7.88
N ASP A 47 -19.44 -23.21 7.57
CA ASP A 47 -18.30 -24.06 7.97
C ASP A 47 -17.93 -23.90 9.46
N VAL A 48 -18.97 -23.92 10.32
CA VAL A 48 -18.90 -23.56 11.74
C VAL A 48 -17.89 -24.44 12.49
N ASP A 49 -17.80 -25.73 12.12
CA ASP A 49 -16.88 -26.68 12.75
C ASP A 49 -15.40 -26.31 12.56
N PHE A 50 -15.08 -25.61 11.49
CA PHE A 50 -13.72 -25.13 11.24
C PHE A 50 -13.57 -23.65 11.60
N CYS A 51 -14.34 -22.77 10.98
CA CYS A 51 -14.21 -21.32 11.15
C CYS A 51 -14.53 -20.85 12.57
N GLY A 52 -15.50 -21.50 13.25
CA GLY A 52 -15.90 -21.13 14.60
C GLY A 52 -14.81 -21.30 15.66
N ARG A 53 -13.79 -22.11 15.39
CA ARG A 53 -12.66 -22.35 16.33
C ARG A 53 -11.65 -21.20 16.41
N HIS A 54 -11.69 -20.25 15.46
CA HIS A 54 -10.68 -19.22 15.33
C HIS A 54 -10.94 -17.94 16.12
N GLY A 55 -12.11 -17.83 16.78
CA GLY A 55 -12.43 -16.64 17.58
C GLY A 55 -12.41 -15.35 16.77
N LEU A 56 -13.00 -15.38 15.57
CA LEU A 56 -12.91 -14.29 14.59
C LEU A 56 -13.50 -13.00 15.13
N VAL A 57 -12.79 -11.90 14.86
CA VAL A 57 -13.23 -10.54 15.17
C VAL A 57 -13.10 -9.66 13.92
N SER A 58 -13.86 -8.58 13.88
CA SER A 58 -13.76 -7.59 12.81
C SER A 58 -12.37 -6.95 12.75
N GLU A 59 -11.77 -6.90 11.57
CA GLU A 59 -10.48 -6.28 11.29
C GLU A 59 -10.62 -4.82 10.81
N LEU A 60 -11.84 -4.27 10.77
CA LEU A 60 -12.14 -2.88 10.35
C LEU A 60 -11.26 -1.85 11.09
N ARG A 61 -10.92 -2.11 12.33
CA ARG A 61 -9.99 -1.33 13.15
C ARG A 61 -9.11 -2.26 13.96
N THR A 62 -7.93 -2.52 13.45
CA THR A 62 -6.92 -3.30 14.18
C THR A 62 -6.09 -2.36 15.02
N VAL A 63 -6.35 -2.34 16.32
CA VAL A 63 -5.73 -1.43 17.28
C VAL A 63 -4.98 -2.22 18.35
N GLY A 64 -3.70 -1.91 18.52
CA GLY A 64 -2.86 -2.47 19.58
C GLY A 64 -3.24 -1.94 20.98
N LYS A 65 -2.67 -2.54 22.03
CA LYS A 65 -2.96 -2.16 23.43
C LYS A 65 -2.57 -0.73 23.79
N GLY A 66 -1.56 -0.18 23.14
CA GLY A 66 -1.10 1.20 23.29
C GLY A 66 -1.76 2.19 22.31
N GLY A 67 -2.78 1.76 21.57
CA GLY A 67 -3.43 2.57 20.55
C GLY A 67 -2.78 2.47 19.17
N GLU A 68 -1.78 1.60 18.98
CA GLU A 68 -1.12 1.41 17.69
C GLU A 68 -2.14 1.02 16.62
N LEU A 69 -2.12 1.75 15.49
CA LEU A 69 -3.12 1.57 14.45
C LEU A 69 -2.49 0.86 13.24
N ALA A 70 -2.85 -0.42 13.05
CA ALA A 70 -2.45 -1.18 11.88
C ALA A 70 -3.32 -0.87 10.66
N ASN A 71 -2.84 -1.25 9.48
CA ASN A 71 -3.55 -1.17 8.20
C ASN A 71 -3.85 0.27 7.71
N VAL A 72 -3.17 1.28 8.26
CA VAL A 72 -3.17 2.62 7.66
C VAL A 72 -2.33 2.55 6.39
N VAL A 73 -2.90 2.98 5.29
CA VAL A 73 -2.22 3.03 3.98
C VAL A 73 -1.82 4.46 3.67
N VAL A 74 -0.56 4.65 3.35
CA VAL A 74 -0.03 5.93 2.85
C VAL A 74 0.61 5.67 1.50
N TYR A 75 0.19 6.36 0.47
CA TYR A 75 0.73 6.17 -0.87
C TYR A 75 0.85 7.49 -1.63
N LEU A 76 1.86 7.58 -2.48
CA LEU A 76 2.07 8.71 -3.37
C LEU A 76 0.92 8.79 -4.37
N GLN A 77 0.35 9.97 -4.56
CA GLN A 77 -0.83 10.12 -5.42
C GLN A 77 -0.50 10.17 -6.91
N ALA A 78 0.58 10.80 -7.26
CA ALA A 78 1.00 10.98 -8.66
C ALA A 78 2.15 10.06 -9.00
N ASN A 79 2.19 9.57 -10.23
CA ASN A 79 3.34 8.81 -10.70
C ASN A 79 4.59 9.70 -10.68
N PRO A 80 5.66 9.30 -9.98
CA PRO A 80 6.90 10.06 -9.95
C PRO A 80 7.61 9.99 -11.31
N ALA A 81 8.33 11.03 -11.65
CA ALA A 81 9.12 11.06 -12.88
C ALA A 81 10.21 9.98 -12.94
N LYS A 82 10.67 9.52 -11.77
CA LYS A 82 11.69 8.47 -11.64
C LYS A 82 11.33 7.53 -10.49
N ILE A 83 11.62 6.25 -10.67
CA ILE A 83 11.56 5.21 -9.64
C ILE A 83 12.99 4.81 -9.30
N HIS A 84 13.27 4.62 -8.00
CA HIS A 84 14.59 4.19 -7.55
C HIS A 84 14.92 2.80 -8.12
N PRO A 85 16.15 2.57 -8.63
CA PRO A 85 16.52 1.30 -9.28
C PRO A 85 16.32 0.05 -8.43
N ASP A 86 16.47 0.13 -7.12
CA ASP A 86 16.24 -1.01 -6.20
C ASP A 86 14.84 -1.63 -6.36
N TYR A 87 13.86 -0.86 -6.82
CA TYR A 87 12.50 -1.34 -7.00
C TYR A 87 12.26 -2.16 -8.29
N GLU A 88 13.24 -2.21 -9.21
CA GLU A 88 13.15 -3.06 -10.40
C GLU A 88 13.19 -4.55 -10.03
N ALA A 89 14.06 -4.92 -9.09
CA ALA A 89 14.14 -6.29 -8.58
C ALA A 89 12.87 -6.68 -7.80
N GLU A 90 12.25 -5.73 -7.09
CA GLU A 90 11.01 -5.96 -6.34
C GLU A 90 9.81 -6.21 -7.25
N LEU A 91 9.77 -5.61 -8.43
CA LEU A 91 8.69 -5.84 -9.40
C LEU A 91 8.58 -7.32 -9.83
N LYS A 92 9.68 -8.06 -9.77
CA LYS A 92 9.72 -9.50 -10.11
C LYS A 92 9.26 -10.42 -8.97
N LYS A 93 9.14 -9.90 -7.74
CA LYS A 93 8.70 -10.67 -6.59
C LYS A 93 7.18 -10.84 -6.62
N GLU A 94 6.71 -12.02 -6.24
CA GLU A 94 5.29 -12.30 -6.08
C GLU A 94 4.75 -11.68 -4.80
N VAL A 95 3.57 -11.09 -4.88
CA VAL A 95 2.79 -10.68 -3.71
C VAL A 95 1.83 -11.83 -3.37
N LYS A 96 1.67 -12.14 -2.08
CA LYS A 96 0.82 -13.25 -1.64
C LYS A 96 -0.26 -12.75 -0.70
N ILE A 97 -1.48 -13.21 -0.95
CA ILE A 97 -2.62 -13.14 -0.04
C ILE A 97 -3.07 -14.59 0.17
N ASP A 98 -3.38 -14.97 1.40
CA ASP A 98 -3.81 -16.33 1.70
C ASP A 98 -5.18 -16.31 2.38
N ASN A 99 -6.04 -17.25 2.01
CA ASN A 99 -7.24 -17.59 2.76
C ASN A 99 -6.81 -18.57 3.86
N ALA A 100 -6.71 -18.09 5.08
CA ALA A 100 -6.25 -18.88 6.21
C ALA A 100 -7.04 -18.53 7.48
N LYS A 101 -7.45 -19.55 8.24
CA LYS A 101 -8.26 -19.39 9.46
C LYS A 101 -9.54 -18.60 9.20
N CYS A 102 -10.16 -18.82 8.04
CA CYS A 102 -11.40 -18.17 7.60
C CYS A 102 -11.33 -16.64 7.56
N ARG A 103 -10.19 -16.10 7.11
CA ARG A 103 -9.96 -14.69 6.79
C ARG A 103 -8.90 -14.56 5.70
N PHE A 104 -8.77 -13.40 5.11
CA PHE A 104 -7.64 -13.08 4.26
C PHE A 104 -6.44 -12.72 5.15
N GLU A 105 -5.38 -13.51 5.09
CA GLU A 105 -4.11 -13.15 5.72
C GLU A 105 -3.47 -12.00 4.95
N ARG A 106 -3.24 -10.91 5.66
CA ARG A 106 -3.08 -9.51 5.29
C ARG A 106 -4.41 -8.87 4.89
N HIS A 107 -5.00 -8.22 5.88
CA HIS A 107 -6.23 -7.44 5.70
C HIS A 107 -6.08 -6.33 4.65
N VAL A 108 -4.89 -5.73 4.51
CA VAL A 108 -4.55 -4.79 3.44
C VAL A 108 -3.28 -5.23 2.75
N SER A 109 -3.30 -5.25 1.43
CA SER A 109 -2.14 -5.60 0.60
C SER A 109 -1.89 -4.52 -0.45
N PHE A 110 -0.64 -4.43 -0.91
CA PHE A 110 -0.21 -3.54 -1.96
C PHE A 110 0.51 -4.33 -3.05
N ILE A 111 0.24 -4.00 -4.31
CA ILE A 111 0.86 -4.58 -5.49
C ILE A 111 1.10 -3.50 -6.55
N ARG A 112 2.15 -3.66 -7.35
CA ARG A 112 2.37 -2.83 -8.53
C ARG A 112 1.75 -3.48 -9.77
N THR A 113 1.35 -2.65 -10.72
CA THR A 113 0.97 -3.12 -12.05
C THR A 113 2.08 -4.00 -12.65
N GLY A 114 1.69 -5.08 -13.32
CA GLY A 114 2.60 -6.08 -13.88
C GLY A 114 3.17 -7.09 -12.88
N GLN A 115 3.03 -6.88 -11.57
CA GLN A 115 3.43 -7.86 -10.54
C GLN A 115 2.45 -9.03 -10.48
N LYS A 116 2.95 -10.22 -10.12
CA LYS A 116 2.11 -11.39 -9.87
C LYS A 116 1.53 -11.34 -8.45
N LEU A 117 0.21 -11.44 -8.36
CA LEU A 117 -0.51 -11.70 -7.11
C LEU A 117 -0.88 -13.18 -7.05
N ILE A 118 -0.39 -13.87 -6.04
CA ILE A 118 -0.78 -15.24 -5.71
C ILE A 118 -1.82 -15.18 -4.60
N ILE A 119 -3.01 -15.70 -4.86
CA ILE A 119 -4.07 -15.82 -3.85
C ILE A 119 -4.21 -17.31 -3.52
N GLY A 120 -3.75 -17.68 -2.33
CA GLY A 120 -3.74 -19.05 -1.84
C GLY A 120 -4.95 -19.38 -0.96
N ASN A 121 -5.09 -20.67 -0.64
CA ASN A 121 -6.04 -21.17 0.34
C ASN A 121 -5.36 -22.24 1.20
N SER A 122 -4.91 -21.86 2.39
CA SER A 122 -4.30 -22.77 3.37
C SER A 122 -5.31 -23.50 4.26
N ASP A 123 -6.59 -23.12 4.19
CA ASP A 123 -7.65 -23.79 4.94
C ASP A 123 -8.03 -25.15 4.33
N PRO A 124 -8.60 -26.07 5.12
CA PRO A 124 -9.09 -27.36 4.62
C PRO A 124 -10.46 -27.29 3.93
N ILE A 125 -11.02 -26.10 3.78
CA ILE A 125 -12.30 -25.80 3.16
C ILE A 125 -12.12 -24.91 1.93
N GLY A 126 -13.11 -24.82 1.06
CA GLY A 126 -13.08 -23.92 -0.11
C GLY A 126 -13.38 -22.48 0.26
N HIS A 127 -12.68 -21.56 -0.39
CA HIS A 127 -12.97 -20.13 -0.37
C HIS A 127 -13.11 -19.61 -1.80
N ASN A 128 -13.72 -18.45 -1.96
CA ASN A 128 -13.55 -17.69 -3.20
C ASN A 128 -12.94 -16.33 -2.89
N THR A 129 -12.33 -15.74 -3.89
CA THR A 129 -11.92 -14.34 -3.84
C THR A 129 -12.66 -13.58 -4.92
N LYS A 130 -13.52 -12.68 -4.48
CA LYS A 130 -14.20 -11.70 -5.31
C LYS A 130 -13.52 -10.36 -5.16
N ALA A 131 -13.23 -9.70 -6.28
CA ALA A 131 -12.72 -8.34 -6.29
C ALA A 131 -13.47 -7.52 -7.34
N ASP A 132 -13.95 -6.35 -6.92
CA ASP A 132 -14.60 -5.38 -7.78
C ASP A 132 -13.65 -4.20 -7.96
N PHE A 133 -13.21 -3.93 -9.19
CA PHE A 133 -12.27 -2.89 -9.56
C PHE A 133 -12.95 -1.81 -10.39
N PHE A 134 -12.36 -0.62 -10.44
CA PHE A 134 -12.81 0.47 -11.32
C PHE A 134 -12.09 0.45 -12.66
N GLU A 135 -10.80 0.16 -12.65
CA GLU A 135 -9.95 0.23 -13.85
C GLU A 135 -9.58 -1.17 -14.39
N ASN A 136 -9.55 -2.18 -13.55
CA ASN A 136 -9.24 -3.56 -13.93
C ASN A 136 -10.51 -4.41 -14.04
N THR A 137 -10.41 -5.56 -14.72
CA THR A 137 -11.52 -6.51 -14.83
C THR A 137 -11.84 -7.12 -13.47
N PRO A 138 -13.09 -7.03 -12.98
CA PRO A 138 -13.53 -7.73 -11.78
C PRO A 138 -13.42 -9.24 -11.93
N PHE A 139 -13.25 -9.95 -10.82
CA PHE A 139 -13.25 -11.41 -10.81
C PHE A 139 -13.93 -11.98 -9.56
N ASN A 140 -14.32 -13.26 -9.65
CA ASN A 140 -14.87 -14.03 -8.52
C ASN A 140 -14.49 -15.49 -8.72
N ASP A 141 -13.31 -15.88 -8.21
CA ASP A 141 -12.73 -17.19 -8.45
C ASP A 141 -12.79 -18.06 -7.21
N LEU A 142 -13.27 -19.30 -7.38
CA LEU A 142 -13.22 -20.33 -6.36
C LEU A 142 -11.77 -20.83 -6.20
N ILE A 143 -11.32 -20.93 -4.96
CA ILE A 143 -10.01 -21.46 -4.59
C ILE A 143 -10.25 -22.67 -3.69
N PRO A 144 -10.06 -23.88 -4.21
CA PRO A 144 -10.24 -25.09 -3.43
C PRO A 144 -9.22 -25.17 -2.29
N SER A 145 -9.49 -26.01 -1.29
CA SER A 145 -8.52 -26.29 -0.21
C SER A 145 -7.15 -26.59 -0.77
N LYS A 146 -6.12 -25.94 -0.21
CA LYS A 146 -4.70 -26.04 -0.62
C LYS A 146 -4.41 -25.60 -2.07
N GLY A 147 -5.39 -24.98 -2.72
CA GLY A 147 -5.25 -24.40 -4.06
C GLY A 147 -4.74 -22.97 -4.05
N SER A 148 -4.49 -22.44 -5.23
CA SER A 148 -4.15 -21.03 -5.44
C SER A 148 -4.53 -20.59 -6.86
N ILE A 149 -4.70 -19.28 -7.02
CA ILE A 149 -4.85 -18.61 -8.32
C ILE A 149 -3.79 -17.52 -8.45
N THR A 150 -3.46 -17.17 -9.69
CA THR A 150 -2.54 -16.07 -10.01
C THR A 150 -3.27 -14.99 -10.76
N LYS A 151 -3.07 -13.74 -10.36
CA LYS A 151 -3.57 -12.54 -11.04
C LYS A 151 -2.43 -11.60 -11.37
N VAL A 152 -2.59 -10.85 -12.45
CA VAL A 152 -1.74 -9.73 -12.85
C VAL A 152 -2.67 -8.59 -13.23
N PHE A 153 -2.34 -7.38 -12.83
CA PHE A 153 -3.13 -6.19 -13.10
C PHE A 153 -2.33 -5.22 -13.96
N ASP A 154 -2.96 -4.72 -15.02
CA ASP A 154 -2.32 -3.84 -16.00
C ASP A 154 -2.54 -2.36 -15.70
N LYS A 155 -3.49 -2.04 -14.81
CA LYS A 155 -3.84 -0.66 -14.48
C LYS A 155 -3.82 -0.43 -12.97
N ALA A 156 -3.38 0.77 -12.58
CA ALA A 156 -3.49 1.20 -11.20
C ALA A 156 -4.96 1.50 -10.83
N GLU A 157 -5.29 1.27 -9.56
CA GLU A 157 -6.57 1.70 -8.97
C GLU A 157 -6.38 3.00 -8.18
N LYS A 158 -7.37 3.89 -8.22
CA LYS A 158 -7.29 5.18 -7.53
C LYS A 158 -7.35 5.08 -6.01
N THR A 159 -7.91 3.98 -5.52
CA THR A 159 -8.14 3.70 -4.10
C THR A 159 -7.94 2.22 -3.82
N PRO A 160 -7.67 1.82 -2.56
CA PRO A 160 -7.72 0.40 -2.22
C PRO A 160 -9.07 -0.21 -2.59
N SER A 161 -9.05 -1.27 -3.39
CA SER A 161 -10.23 -2.00 -3.83
C SER A 161 -10.57 -3.11 -2.84
N GLY A 162 -11.86 -3.30 -2.55
CA GLY A 162 -12.32 -4.36 -1.66
C GLY A 162 -12.18 -5.74 -2.31
N ILE A 163 -11.72 -6.70 -1.53
CA ILE A 163 -11.79 -8.13 -1.83
C ILE A 163 -12.61 -8.83 -0.75
N SER A 164 -13.39 -9.82 -1.14
CA SER A 164 -14.34 -10.52 -0.26
C SER A 164 -14.48 -11.99 -0.62
N CYS A 165 -15.02 -12.78 0.31
CA CYS A 165 -15.42 -14.15 0.05
C CYS A 165 -16.94 -14.25 0.09
N SER A 166 -17.58 -14.69 -1.01
CA SER A 166 -19.04 -14.87 -1.07
C SER A 166 -19.51 -16.09 -0.28
N ILE A 167 -18.63 -17.07 -0.04
CA ILE A 167 -18.92 -18.28 0.77
C ILE A 167 -18.92 -17.92 2.26
N HIS A 168 -17.99 -17.06 2.69
CA HIS A 168 -17.81 -16.63 4.07
C HIS A 168 -17.93 -15.10 4.15
N PRO A 169 -19.15 -14.56 4.31
CA PRO A 169 -19.44 -13.13 4.11
C PRO A 169 -18.70 -12.16 5.05
N TRP A 170 -18.13 -12.68 6.13
CA TRP A 170 -17.31 -11.90 7.06
C TRP A 170 -15.87 -11.69 6.59
N MET A 171 -15.42 -12.47 5.58
CA MET A 171 -14.05 -12.34 5.06
C MET A 171 -13.99 -11.16 4.09
N ALA A 172 -13.28 -10.14 4.52
CA ALA A 172 -13.01 -8.93 3.74
C ALA A 172 -11.55 -8.50 3.89
N ALA A 173 -11.00 -7.92 2.84
CA ALA A 173 -9.67 -7.31 2.81
C ALA A 173 -9.60 -6.25 1.71
N HIS A 174 -8.46 -5.60 1.56
CA HIS A 174 -8.27 -4.55 0.56
C HIS A 174 -6.96 -4.74 -0.22
N LEU A 175 -7.00 -4.41 -1.49
CA LEU A 175 -5.85 -4.44 -2.39
C LEU A 175 -5.64 -3.06 -3.01
N LEU A 176 -4.48 -2.46 -2.75
CA LEU A 176 -4.02 -1.26 -3.42
C LEU A 176 -3.18 -1.66 -4.64
N ILE A 177 -3.50 -1.13 -5.82
CA ILE A 177 -2.77 -1.37 -7.07
C ILE A 177 -2.24 -0.02 -7.59
N LEU A 178 -0.91 0.12 -7.73
CA LEU A 178 -0.27 1.35 -8.21
C LEU A 178 0.74 1.04 -9.33
N ASP A 179 1.04 2.04 -10.13
CA ASP A 179 2.08 1.97 -11.18
C ASP A 179 3.50 2.14 -10.60
N HIS A 180 3.62 2.54 -9.35
CA HIS A 180 4.89 2.86 -8.68
C HIS A 180 4.99 2.20 -7.30
N PRO A 181 6.19 2.05 -6.69
CA PRO A 181 6.40 1.34 -5.43
C PRO A 181 6.13 2.18 -4.17
N TYR A 182 5.82 3.46 -4.29
CA TYR A 182 5.79 4.40 -3.17
C TYR A 182 4.48 4.35 -2.41
N ALA A 183 4.30 3.25 -1.69
CA ALA A 183 3.23 3.04 -0.73
C ALA A 183 3.77 2.34 0.52
N GLY A 184 3.12 2.56 1.64
CA GLY A 184 3.36 1.85 2.90
C GLY A 184 2.04 1.50 3.57
N ILE A 185 2.07 0.43 4.36
CA ILE A 185 0.95 -0.04 5.18
C ILE A 185 1.48 -0.17 6.60
N SER A 186 0.80 0.45 7.58
CA SER A 186 1.25 0.36 8.96
C SER A 186 1.11 -1.05 9.51
N ASN A 187 2.12 -1.50 10.25
CA ASN A 187 2.18 -2.79 10.92
C ASN A 187 1.40 -2.78 12.26
N ASP A 188 1.42 -3.89 13.00
CA ASP A 188 0.75 -4.03 14.30
C ASP A 188 1.29 -3.07 15.39
N LYS A 189 2.46 -2.46 15.17
CA LYS A 189 3.03 -1.42 16.03
C LYS A 189 2.66 -0.01 15.56
N GLY A 190 1.84 0.11 14.52
CA GLY A 190 1.48 1.36 13.87
C GLY A 190 2.57 1.95 12.98
N GLU A 191 3.72 1.29 12.82
CA GLU A 191 4.88 1.80 12.10
C GLU A 191 4.71 1.62 10.58
N LEU A 192 5.11 2.65 9.84
CA LEU A 192 5.10 2.68 8.38
C LEU A 192 6.36 3.36 7.87
N GLU A 193 6.97 2.79 6.84
CA GLU A 193 8.09 3.38 6.11
C GLU A 193 7.86 3.27 4.60
N ILE A 194 8.12 4.37 3.88
CA ILE A 194 8.22 4.42 2.42
C ILE A 194 9.64 4.82 2.09
N LYS A 195 10.39 3.93 1.42
CA LYS A 195 11.81 4.12 1.12
C LYS A 195 12.04 4.76 -0.24
N ASN A 196 13.23 5.32 -0.41
CA ASN A 196 13.75 5.74 -1.70
C ASN A 196 12.80 6.64 -2.51
N LEU A 197 12.05 7.52 -1.82
CA LEU A 197 11.22 8.53 -2.45
C LEU A 197 12.11 9.59 -3.14
N PRO A 198 11.74 10.07 -4.33
CA PRO A 198 12.40 11.26 -4.89
C PRO A 198 12.31 12.43 -3.91
N VAL A 199 13.37 13.21 -3.76
CA VAL A 199 13.31 14.45 -2.97
C VAL A 199 12.37 15.45 -3.62
N GLY A 200 11.74 16.30 -2.79
CA GLY A 200 10.83 17.34 -3.24
C GLY A 200 9.48 17.32 -2.52
N LYS A 201 8.57 18.14 -3.02
CA LYS A 201 7.20 18.24 -2.51
C LYS A 201 6.32 17.19 -3.16
N HIS A 202 5.67 16.38 -2.34
CA HIS A 202 4.79 15.30 -2.78
C HIS A 202 3.44 15.36 -2.08
N THR A 203 2.40 14.93 -2.79
CA THR A 203 1.07 14.71 -2.20
C THR A 203 0.87 13.23 -1.99
N PHE A 204 0.72 12.81 -0.74
CA PHE A 204 0.33 11.45 -0.37
C PHE A 204 -1.16 11.36 -0.13
N THR A 205 -1.72 10.18 -0.30
CA THR A 205 -3.06 9.84 0.19
C THR A 205 -2.93 9.01 1.44
N VAL A 206 -3.69 9.35 2.48
CA VAL A 206 -3.82 8.58 3.73
C VAL A 206 -5.19 7.94 3.75
N TRP A 207 -5.23 6.61 3.82
CA TRP A 207 -6.45 5.84 3.84
C TRP A 207 -6.45 4.85 5.01
N LEU A 208 -7.61 4.67 5.61
CA LEU A 208 -7.88 3.66 6.63
C LEU A 208 -9.31 3.19 6.45
N GLU A 209 -9.51 1.88 6.28
CA GLU A 209 -10.82 1.32 6.03
C GLU A 209 -11.92 1.92 6.91
N PRO A 210 -13.09 2.26 6.34
CA PRO A 210 -13.47 2.14 4.92
C PRO A 210 -13.27 3.44 4.15
N ARG A 211 -12.52 4.41 4.64
CA ARG A 211 -12.51 5.78 4.10
C ARG A 211 -11.14 6.44 4.10
N PHE A 212 -11.03 7.53 3.35
CA PHE A 212 -9.89 8.43 3.44
C PHE A 212 -9.85 9.12 4.82
N VAL A 213 -8.65 9.21 5.36
CA VAL A 213 -8.41 9.93 6.62
C VAL A 213 -8.56 11.42 6.37
N THR A 214 -9.33 12.11 7.21
CA THR A 214 -9.60 13.54 7.06
C THR A 214 -8.71 14.41 7.96
N GLN A 215 -8.10 13.81 9.00
CA GLN A 215 -7.28 14.53 9.97
C GLN A 215 -6.20 13.62 10.54
N ILE A 216 -5.00 14.16 10.73
CA ILE A 216 -3.89 13.52 11.46
C ILE A 216 -3.26 14.53 12.42
N THR A 217 -3.05 14.16 13.69
CA THR A 217 -2.38 14.99 14.71
C THR A 217 -2.90 16.45 14.72
N GLY A 218 -4.22 16.62 14.65
CA GLY A 218 -4.85 17.95 14.61
C GLY A 218 -4.80 18.67 13.26
N GLN A 219 -4.00 18.20 12.32
CA GLN A 219 -3.93 18.77 10.97
C GLN A 219 -5.05 18.20 10.07
N GLN A 220 -5.86 19.09 9.49
CA GLN A 220 -6.83 18.71 8.47
C GLN A 220 -6.11 18.31 7.17
N LEU A 221 -6.51 17.16 6.60
CA LEU A 221 -6.07 16.74 5.29
C LEU A 221 -6.99 17.32 4.21
N LYS A 222 -6.45 17.53 3.02
CA LYS A 222 -7.27 17.95 1.88
C LYS A 222 -8.24 16.81 1.49
N ARG A 223 -9.29 17.17 0.74
CA ARG A 223 -10.31 16.21 0.28
C ARG A 223 -9.67 14.94 -0.32
N GLY A 224 -10.17 13.77 0.08
CA GLY A 224 -9.63 12.48 -0.34
C GLY A 224 -8.37 12.05 0.43
N GLY A 225 -8.17 12.55 1.66
CA GLY A 225 -7.07 12.14 2.51
C GLY A 225 -5.69 12.64 2.04
N LYS A 226 -5.65 13.72 1.26
CA LYS A 226 -4.43 14.23 0.65
C LYS A 226 -3.58 15.00 1.65
N TRP A 227 -2.34 14.57 1.76
CA TRP A 227 -1.33 15.10 2.67
C TRP A 227 -0.08 15.56 1.90
N ASP A 228 0.20 16.86 1.93
CA ASP A 228 1.40 17.40 1.30
C ASP A 228 2.59 17.26 2.23
N VAL A 229 3.65 16.65 1.74
CA VAL A 229 4.89 16.39 2.47
C VAL A 229 6.08 16.80 1.62
N GLU A 230 6.99 17.56 2.21
CA GLU A 230 8.32 17.79 1.63
C GLU A 230 9.25 16.66 2.08
N VAL A 231 9.80 15.93 1.10
CA VAL A 231 10.79 14.87 1.29
C VAL A 231 12.16 15.43 1.04
N LYS A 232 13.05 15.33 2.03
CA LYS A 232 14.48 15.70 1.95
C LYS A 232 15.31 14.45 1.75
N ALA A 233 16.55 14.60 1.28
CA ALA A 233 17.51 13.50 1.20
C ALA A 233 17.70 12.83 2.56
N GLY A 234 17.82 11.50 2.57
CA GLY A 234 17.98 10.71 3.79
C GLY A 234 16.67 10.44 4.53
N ASN A 235 16.70 10.41 5.85
CA ASN A 235 15.54 10.04 6.67
C ASN A 235 14.65 11.23 6.99
N ASN A 236 13.36 11.09 6.69
CA ASN A 236 12.30 12.04 7.04
C ASN A 236 11.34 11.36 8.02
N ASP A 237 11.56 11.56 9.30
CA ASP A 237 10.70 11.02 10.35
C ASP A 237 9.59 12.04 10.68
N LYS A 238 8.33 11.61 10.56
CA LYS A 238 7.14 12.41 10.92
C LYS A 238 6.68 12.14 12.35
N GLY A 239 7.40 11.27 13.07
CA GLY A 239 7.05 10.90 14.43
C GLY A 239 5.73 10.15 14.53
N THR A 240 5.04 10.37 15.64
CA THR A 240 3.74 9.75 15.91
C THR A 240 2.61 10.63 15.40
N LEU A 241 1.76 10.06 14.55
CA LEU A 241 0.59 10.69 13.96
C LEU A 241 -0.67 10.06 14.53
N THR A 242 -1.58 10.87 15.06
CA THR A 242 -2.83 10.40 15.65
C THR A 242 -3.97 10.60 14.65
N ILE A 243 -4.71 9.52 14.38
CA ILE A 243 -5.95 9.55 13.59
C ILE A 243 -7.13 9.60 14.57
N PRO A 244 -8.00 10.61 14.53
CA PRO A 244 -9.19 10.67 15.39
C PRO A 244 -10.16 9.52 15.07
N GLN A 245 -11.03 9.21 16.03
CA GLN A 245 -12.10 8.20 15.88
C GLN A 245 -13.15 8.58 14.83
#